data_7ac43752a6791fade0379d4c878f11a3
#
_entry.id   7ac43752a6791fade0379d4c878f11a3
#
_cell.length_a   1.000
_cell.length_b   1.000
_cell.length_c   1.000
_cell.angle_alpha   90.00
_cell.angle_beta   90.00
_cell.angle_gamma   90.00
#
_symmetry.space_group_name_H-M   'P 1'
#
loop_
_entity.id
_entity.type
_entity.pdbx_description
1 polymer ?
#
loop_
_entity_poly.entity_id
_entity_poly.type
_entity_poly.pdbx_seq_one_letter_code
_entity_poly.pdbx_strand_id
1 'polypeptide(L)'
;MIENPLVAKVEATIHKHHLINSGDRILVSVSGGPDSVALLSILQELKDEFQWNLEVAHINHKLRGKESDKDLEFVKKLTAKYGLQFHSTTVNTKRFAKDKKLSLEDAARQIRYNFFEKTAQKIKADKIALGHTQNDQAETILMRLFRGAGTLGLSGIPIKRGKFVRPLLEVSREEILKYLKQNKLSYRIDKSNLTAQFLRNRIRAKLLPWLKKEINPEIISTLNRTATILNEIEQFLDKETKKIFEKLAQTGKNKILINRQKFSNLENIFKKNLVRYSWRKLTAEIYPLEFKQVERVLDLVETGQVGKRVNLKNGYWAELNSKHLVIFKKQLKKYKIPVKFPGEFKLNGHNLKARIIERNKLPEKIRTKSENQAYLDWEKLKGTLNLRGYLPGDKFQPLGMKGNQKLSDFFVNSKIPRYKREEILLLTSKKKIAWIVGQRISDEFKITNKTKKVLALQFSDAG
;
A
#
# COMPACT_ATOMS: atom_id res chain seq x y z
N MET A 1 16.27 -32.44 25.55
CA MET A 1 14.82 -32.61 25.83
C MET A 1 14.28 -31.26 26.30
N ILE A 2 13.24 -30.77 25.67
CA ILE A 2 12.60 -29.50 26.03
C ILE A 2 11.82 -29.76 27.32
N GLU A 3 12.40 -29.35 28.47
CA GLU A 3 11.78 -29.60 29.78
C GLU A 3 10.64 -28.61 30.10
N ASN A 4 10.58 -27.47 29.40
CA ASN A 4 9.58 -26.42 29.70
C ASN A 4 8.37 -26.49 28.78
N PRO A 5 7.14 -26.72 29.31
CA PRO A 5 5.92 -26.82 28.51
C PRO A 5 5.63 -25.58 27.61
N LEU A 6 6.05 -24.37 28.01
CA LEU A 6 5.87 -23.17 27.24
C LEU A 6 6.81 -23.13 26.03
N VAL A 7 8.05 -23.58 26.20
CA VAL A 7 9.03 -23.66 25.10
C VAL A 7 8.52 -24.61 24.02
N ALA A 8 8.08 -25.82 24.42
CA ALA A 8 7.50 -26.82 23.53
C ALA A 8 6.25 -26.28 22.79
N LYS A 9 5.38 -25.51 23.48
CA LYS A 9 4.19 -24.89 22.87
C LYS A 9 4.58 -23.84 21.82
N VAL A 10 5.60 -23.02 22.10
CA VAL A 10 6.07 -21.99 21.16
C VAL A 10 6.73 -22.63 19.94
N GLU A 11 7.53 -23.66 20.15
CA GLU A 11 8.13 -24.45 19.07
C GLU A 11 7.07 -25.07 18.18
N ALA A 12 6.06 -25.73 18.76
CA ALA A 12 4.93 -26.28 18.01
C ALA A 12 4.19 -25.20 17.19
N THR A 13 4.03 -23.99 17.75
CA THR A 13 3.44 -22.85 17.03
C THR A 13 4.32 -22.41 15.87
N ILE A 14 5.64 -22.36 16.05
CA ILE A 14 6.61 -22.01 14.98
C ILE A 14 6.51 -23.01 13.83
N HIS A 15 6.49 -24.29 14.14
CA HIS A 15 6.37 -25.38 13.14
C HIS A 15 5.02 -25.37 12.43
N LYS A 16 3.91 -25.37 13.18
CA LYS A 16 2.53 -25.39 12.66
C LYS A 16 2.28 -24.27 11.63
N HIS A 17 2.82 -23.10 11.88
CA HIS A 17 2.59 -21.91 11.05
C HIS A 17 3.78 -21.56 10.14
N HIS A 18 4.80 -22.37 10.08
CA HIS A 18 6.02 -22.14 9.29
C HIS A 18 6.55 -20.71 9.49
N LEU A 19 6.71 -20.30 10.77
CA LEU A 19 7.09 -18.94 11.12
C LEU A 19 8.56 -18.65 10.87
N ILE A 20 9.42 -19.58 11.28
CA ILE A 20 10.88 -19.45 11.26
C ILE A 20 11.44 -20.77 10.72
N ASN A 21 12.40 -20.71 9.83
CA ASN A 21 13.08 -21.88 9.27
C ASN A 21 14.43 -22.09 9.97
N SER A 22 14.98 -23.29 9.89
CA SER A 22 16.35 -23.54 10.35
C SER A 22 17.34 -22.65 9.59
N GLY A 23 18.34 -22.13 10.29
CA GLY A 23 19.36 -21.20 9.76
C GLY A 23 18.91 -19.75 9.58
N ASP A 24 17.63 -19.41 9.85
CA ASP A 24 17.12 -18.03 9.68
C ASP A 24 17.88 -17.05 10.61
N ARG A 25 18.16 -15.85 10.10
CA ARG A 25 18.55 -14.69 10.89
C ARG A 25 17.33 -13.95 11.38
N ILE A 26 17.20 -13.79 12.70
CA ILE A 26 15.99 -13.28 13.36
C ILE A 26 16.29 -12.01 14.12
N LEU A 27 15.60 -10.92 13.80
CA LEU A 27 15.61 -9.69 14.58
C LEU A 27 14.49 -9.77 15.63
N VAL A 28 14.84 -9.89 16.89
CA VAL A 28 13.90 -10.00 18.01
C VAL A 28 13.59 -8.61 18.56
N SER A 29 12.31 -8.21 18.54
CA SER A 29 11.85 -6.94 19.11
C SER A 29 11.70 -7.07 20.62
N VAL A 30 12.53 -6.38 21.40
CA VAL A 30 12.53 -6.43 22.86
C VAL A 30 12.23 -5.05 23.44
N SER A 31 11.06 -4.91 24.10
CA SER A 31 10.66 -3.68 24.78
C SER A 31 11.13 -3.61 26.25
N GLY A 32 11.58 -4.72 26.82
CA GLY A 32 11.88 -4.89 28.22
C GLY A 32 10.71 -5.40 29.06
N GLY A 33 9.49 -5.41 28.50
CA GLY A 33 8.31 -5.98 29.16
C GLY A 33 8.29 -7.51 29.14
N PRO A 34 7.43 -8.14 29.98
CA PRO A 34 7.42 -9.59 30.19
C PRO A 34 7.31 -10.39 28.91
N ASP A 35 6.40 -10.03 28.02
CA ASP A 35 6.14 -10.78 26.79
C ASP A 35 7.36 -10.79 25.86
N SER A 36 8.07 -9.66 25.76
CA SER A 36 9.26 -9.54 24.93
C SER A 36 10.51 -10.18 25.52
N VAL A 37 10.62 -10.22 26.85
CA VAL A 37 11.71 -10.91 27.57
C VAL A 37 11.50 -12.42 27.43
N ALA A 38 10.27 -12.92 27.61
CA ALA A 38 9.97 -14.34 27.43
C ALA A 38 10.23 -14.77 25.96
N LEU A 39 9.82 -13.97 24.97
CA LEU A 39 10.11 -14.26 23.56
C LEU A 39 11.62 -14.42 23.32
N LEU A 40 12.42 -13.46 23.79
CA LEU A 40 13.88 -13.51 23.61
C LEU A 40 14.48 -14.76 24.29
N SER A 41 14.06 -15.05 25.51
CA SER A 41 14.56 -16.20 26.26
C SER A 41 14.23 -17.52 25.59
N ILE A 42 12.97 -17.70 25.13
CA ILE A 42 12.52 -18.91 24.44
C ILE A 42 13.26 -19.10 23.10
N LEU A 43 13.39 -18.03 22.31
CA LEU A 43 14.13 -18.13 21.05
C LEU A 43 15.63 -18.40 21.28
N GLN A 44 16.19 -17.88 22.35
CA GLN A 44 17.60 -18.18 22.73
C GLN A 44 17.78 -19.65 23.16
N GLU A 45 16.80 -20.24 23.84
CA GLU A 45 16.81 -21.65 24.23
C GLU A 45 16.75 -22.59 23.03
N LEU A 46 15.95 -22.24 22.01
CA LEU A 46 15.79 -22.99 20.76
C LEU A 46 16.88 -22.71 19.72
N LYS A 47 17.72 -21.69 19.94
CA LYS A 47 18.63 -21.15 18.92
C LYS A 47 19.58 -22.19 18.34
N ASP A 48 20.20 -22.98 19.18
CA ASP A 48 21.28 -23.91 18.78
C ASP A 48 20.68 -25.12 18.03
N GLU A 49 19.53 -25.60 18.46
CA GLU A 49 18.80 -26.69 17.81
C GLU A 49 18.40 -26.33 16.35
N PHE A 50 17.93 -25.11 16.13
CA PHE A 50 17.51 -24.66 14.80
C PHE A 50 18.56 -23.83 14.05
N GLN A 51 19.76 -23.68 14.62
CA GLN A 51 20.87 -22.91 14.02
C GLN A 51 20.50 -21.45 13.72
N TRP A 52 19.65 -20.83 14.56
CA TRP A 52 19.23 -19.46 14.37
C TRP A 52 20.33 -18.45 14.72
N ASN A 53 20.39 -17.37 13.95
CA ASN A 53 21.18 -16.19 14.29
C ASN A 53 20.26 -15.11 14.87
N LEU A 54 20.36 -14.84 16.17
CA LEU A 54 19.50 -13.88 16.87
C LEU A 54 20.19 -12.53 17.04
N GLU A 55 19.48 -11.46 16.73
CA GLU A 55 19.87 -10.08 17.03
C GLU A 55 18.68 -9.34 17.67
N VAL A 56 18.97 -8.39 18.57
CA VAL A 56 17.93 -7.70 19.35
C VAL A 56 17.72 -6.28 18.86
N ALA A 57 16.46 -5.87 18.72
CA ALA A 57 16.08 -4.50 18.40
C ALA A 57 15.23 -3.87 19.51
N HIS A 58 15.59 -2.65 19.94
CA HIS A 58 14.87 -1.87 20.93
C HIS A 58 14.62 -0.44 20.45
N ILE A 59 13.45 0.12 20.81
CA ILE A 59 13.12 1.52 20.51
C ILE A 59 12.82 2.27 21.80
N ASN A 60 13.59 3.32 22.05
CA ASN A 60 13.27 4.29 23.07
C ASN A 60 12.37 5.40 22.50
N HIS A 61 11.09 5.36 22.82
CA HIS A 61 10.09 6.32 22.35
C HIS A 61 10.11 7.68 23.04
N LYS A 62 10.95 7.85 24.09
CA LYS A 62 11.03 9.07 24.93
C LYS A 62 9.68 9.56 25.49
N LEU A 63 8.74 8.63 25.72
CA LEU A 63 7.40 8.98 26.22
C LEU A 63 7.38 9.19 27.74
N ARG A 64 8.34 8.60 28.50
CA ARG A 64 8.40 8.56 29.96
C ARG A 64 9.71 9.15 30.54
N GLY A 65 10.41 9.97 29.75
CA GLY A 65 11.67 10.58 30.18
C GLY A 65 12.71 9.54 30.64
N LYS A 66 13.23 9.70 31.88
CA LYS A 66 14.28 8.82 32.46
C LYS A 66 13.88 7.35 32.55
N GLU A 67 12.61 7.02 32.73
CA GLU A 67 12.15 5.61 32.77
C GLU A 67 12.32 4.92 31.41
N SER A 68 12.11 5.64 30.30
CA SER A 68 12.37 5.09 28.96
C SER A 68 13.87 4.81 28.74
N ASP A 69 14.76 5.58 29.38
CA ASP A 69 16.20 5.35 29.30
C ASP A 69 16.61 4.16 30.15
N LYS A 70 16.00 3.96 31.31
CA LYS A 70 16.19 2.75 32.12
C LYS A 70 15.77 1.47 31.42
N ASP A 71 14.69 1.53 30.61
CA ASP A 71 14.27 0.39 29.80
C ASP A 71 15.29 0.06 28.71
N LEU A 72 15.86 1.07 28.05
CA LEU A 72 16.94 0.90 27.08
C LEU A 72 18.14 0.20 27.70
N GLU A 73 18.60 0.70 28.87
CA GLU A 73 19.74 0.12 29.58
C GLU A 73 19.45 -1.32 30.04
N PHE A 74 18.23 -1.59 30.50
CA PHE A 74 17.82 -2.95 30.88
C PHE A 74 17.93 -3.91 29.71
N VAL A 75 17.36 -3.54 28.54
CA VAL A 75 17.40 -4.39 27.34
C VAL A 75 18.83 -4.57 26.83
N LYS A 76 19.67 -3.53 26.90
CA LYS A 76 21.07 -3.59 26.51
C LYS A 76 21.83 -4.60 27.38
N LYS A 77 21.66 -4.55 28.73
CA LYS A 77 22.26 -5.51 29.68
C LYS A 77 21.74 -6.94 29.42
N LEU A 78 20.45 -7.12 29.20
CA LEU A 78 19.86 -8.41 28.89
C LEU A 78 20.43 -9.00 27.59
N THR A 79 20.58 -8.18 26.55
CA THR A 79 21.18 -8.60 25.28
C THR A 79 22.64 -9.03 25.44
N ALA A 80 23.41 -8.24 26.18
CA ALA A 80 24.82 -8.58 26.49
C ALA A 80 24.94 -9.90 27.26
N LYS A 81 24.02 -10.18 28.20
CA LYS A 81 24.00 -11.46 28.95
C LYS A 81 23.87 -12.67 28.03
N TYR A 82 23.15 -12.54 26.92
CA TYR A 82 23.00 -13.60 25.91
C TYR A 82 24.07 -13.57 24.80
N GLY A 83 25.03 -12.64 24.85
CA GLY A 83 26.06 -12.50 23.82
C GLY A 83 25.51 -12.08 22.44
N LEU A 84 24.37 -11.39 22.38
CA LEU A 84 23.71 -11.03 21.16
C LEU A 84 24.04 -9.61 20.70
N GLN A 85 23.92 -9.34 19.41
CA GLN A 85 24.06 -8.00 18.85
C GLN A 85 22.82 -7.14 19.18
N PHE A 86 23.06 -5.87 19.56
CA PHE A 86 22.04 -4.94 20.01
C PHE A 86 21.88 -3.75 19.06
N HIS A 87 20.66 -3.54 18.56
CA HIS A 87 20.28 -2.42 17.72
C HIS A 87 19.25 -1.55 18.43
N SER A 88 19.51 -0.26 18.55
CA SER A 88 18.55 0.64 19.18
C SER A 88 18.40 1.95 18.44
N THR A 89 17.27 2.60 18.66
CA THR A 89 17.03 3.99 18.23
C THR A 89 16.26 4.74 19.31
N THR A 90 16.48 6.04 19.38
CA THR A 90 15.74 6.94 20.27
C THR A 90 14.99 7.96 19.44
N VAL A 91 13.66 8.06 19.63
CA VAL A 91 12.80 8.97 18.86
C VAL A 91 11.83 9.71 19.78
N ASN A 92 11.73 11.02 19.61
CA ASN A 92 10.67 11.81 20.25
C ASN A 92 9.33 11.57 19.55
N THR A 93 8.59 10.58 20.04
CA THR A 93 7.31 10.15 19.44
C THR A 93 6.24 11.23 19.49
N LYS A 94 6.23 12.10 20.51
CA LYS A 94 5.26 13.22 20.60
C LYS A 94 5.46 14.21 19.46
N ARG A 95 6.73 14.59 19.17
CA ARG A 95 7.05 15.46 18.06
C ARG A 95 6.69 14.84 16.72
N PHE A 96 7.06 13.58 16.51
CA PHE A 96 6.72 12.84 15.28
C PHE A 96 5.20 12.76 15.06
N ALA A 97 4.41 12.51 16.10
CA ALA A 97 2.95 12.47 16.04
C ALA A 97 2.37 13.82 15.59
N LYS A 98 2.88 14.94 16.16
CA LYS A 98 2.47 16.30 15.80
C LYS A 98 2.79 16.62 14.34
N ASP A 99 4.03 16.36 13.90
CA ASP A 99 4.51 16.65 12.54
C ASP A 99 3.74 15.88 11.47
N LYS A 100 3.35 14.63 11.79
CA LYS A 100 2.62 13.73 10.87
C LYS A 100 1.10 13.77 11.05
N LYS A 101 0.57 14.54 12.00
CA LYS A 101 -0.86 14.61 12.35
C LYS A 101 -1.45 13.23 12.65
N LEU A 102 -0.72 12.42 13.41
CA LEU A 102 -1.09 11.08 13.82
C LEU A 102 -1.49 11.03 15.29
N SER A 103 -2.27 10.01 15.68
CA SER A 103 -2.40 9.66 17.08
C SER A 103 -1.04 9.21 17.64
N LEU A 104 -0.83 9.33 18.95
CA LEU A 104 0.42 8.91 19.60
C LEU A 104 0.67 7.40 19.40
N GLU A 105 -0.38 6.59 19.40
CA GLU A 105 -0.33 5.14 19.18
C GLU A 105 0.09 4.81 17.73
N ASP A 106 -0.53 5.47 16.74
CA ASP A 106 -0.20 5.29 15.32
C ASP A 106 1.23 5.76 15.02
N ALA A 107 1.65 6.88 15.62
CA ALA A 107 3.00 7.40 15.49
C ALA A 107 4.04 6.42 16.05
N ALA A 108 3.83 5.91 17.27
CA ALA A 108 4.69 4.91 17.89
C ALA A 108 4.74 3.62 17.06
N ARG A 109 3.60 3.19 16.53
CA ARG A 109 3.50 2.04 15.65
C ARG A 109 4.28 2.25 14.34
N GLN A 110 4.14 3.39 13.68
CA GLN A 110 4.84 3.71 12.43
C GLN A 110 6.35 3.76 12.64
N ILE A 111 6.82 4.43 13.70
CA ILE A 111 8.23 4.48 14.08
C ILE A 111 8.78 3.06 14.27
N ARG A 112 8.03 2.22 14.99
CA ARG A 112 8.42 0.84 15.29
C ARG A 112 8.63 -0.01 14.05
N TYR A 113 7.62 -0.05 13.17
CA TYR A 113 7.71 -0.86 11.95
C TYR A 113 8.83 -0.35 11.03
N ASN A 114 8.95 0.96 10.83
CA ASN A 114 10.00 1.55 10.00
C ASN A 114 11.42 1.23 10.54
N PHE A 115 11.62 1.28 11.85
CA PHE A 115 12.91 0.95 12.45
C PHE A 115 13.25 -0.54 12.28
N PHE A 116 12.30 -1.41 12.57
CA PHE A 116 12.53 -2.86 12.44
C PHE A 116 12.79 -3.26 10.99
N GLU A 117 12.04 -2.74 10.03
CA GLU A 117 12.26 -3.02 8.60
C GLU A 117 13.63 -2.54 8.12
N LYS A 118 14.03 -1.32 8.49
CA LYS A 118 15.36 -0.77 8.14
C LYS A 118 16.48 -1.58 8.78
N THR A 119 16.35 -1.94 10.06
CA THR A 119 17.35 -2.75 10.76
C THR A 119 17.44 -4.15 10.15
N ALA A 120 16.30 -4.80 9.91
CA ALA A 120 16.25 -6.12 9.29
C ALA A 120 16.86 -6.12 7.88
N GLN A 121 16.66 -5.04 7.11
CA GLN A 121 17.30 -4.89 5.80
C GLN A 121 18.81 -4.75 5.91
N LYS A 122 19.29 -3.93 6.87
CA LYS A 122 20.72 -3.69 7.11
C LYS A 122 21.47 -4.97 7.49
N ILE A 123 20.91 -5.77 8.40
CA ILE A 123 21.52 -7.03 8.89
C ILE A 123 21.14 -8.25 8.04
N LYS A 124 20.35 -8.05 6.98
CA LYS A 124 19.82 -9.13 6.12
C LYS A 124 19.00 -10.15 6.91
N ALA A 125 18.21 -9.71 7.90
CA ALA A 125 17.35 -10.61 8.66
C ALA A 125 16.25 -11.21 7.81
N ASP A 126 15.96 -12.49 8.00
CA ASP A 126 14.89 -13.23 7.35
C ASP A 126 13.55 -13.00 8.02
N LYS A 127 13.57 -12.91 9.36
CA LYS A 127 12.39 -12.73 10.21
C LYS A 127 12.57 -11.59 11.22
N ILE A 128 11.42 -11.04 11.63
CA ILE A 128 11.31 -10.06 12.71
C ILE A 128 10.30 -10.60 13.72
N ALA A 129 10.78 -11.05 14.89
CA ALA A 129 9.94 -11.65 15.92
C ALA A 129 9.35 -10.60 16.86
N LEU A 130 8.04 -10.63 17.06
CA LEU A 130 7.28 -9.71 17.91
C LEU A 130 6.58 -10.48 19.04
N GLY A 131 6.64 -9.97 20.27
CA GLY A 131 6.06 -10.58 21.47
C GLY A 131 4.56 -10.26 21.66
N HIS A 132 3.73 -10.44 20.64
CA HIS A 132 2.27 -10.36 20.80
C HIS A 132 1.71 -11.69 21.32
N THR A 133 0.71 -11.61 22.19
CA THR A 133 0.14 -12.74 22.95
C THR A 133 -1.35 -12.94 22.64
N GLN A 134 -1.97 -13.99 23.19
CA GLN A 134 -3.42 -14.20 23.16
C GLN A 134 -4.20 -13.01 23.73
N ASN A 135 -3.68 -12.39 24.77
CA ASN A 135 -4.29 -11.22 25.38
C ASN A 135 -4.32 -10.02 24.42
N ASP A 136 -3.21 -9.76 23.71
CA ASP A 136 -3.16 -8.71 22.68
C ASP A 136 -4.12 -9.01 21.53
N GLN A 137 -4.30 -10.28 21.19
CA GLN A 137 -5.26 -10.72 20.18
C GLN A 137 -6.69 -10.39 20.63
N ALA A 138 -7.08 -10.80 21.85
CA ALA A 138 -8.41 -10.52 22.41
C ALA A 138 -8.69 -9.01 22.49
N GLU A 139 -7.74 -8.20 22.98
CA GLU A 139 -7.84 -6.73 22.97
C GLU A 139 -8.08 -6.19 21.57
N THR A 140 -7.33 -6.67 20.59
CA THR A 140 -7.44 -6.20 19.21
C THR A 140 -8.79 -6.57 18.58
N ILE A 141 -9.30 -7.76 18.84
CA ILE A 141 -10.61 -8.20 18.36
C ILE A 141 -11.71 -7.31 18.92
N LEU A 142 -11.72 -7.08 20.24
CA LEU A 142 -12.72 -6.21 20.88
C LEU A 142 -12.62 -4.77 20.36
N MET A 143 -11.42 -4.21 20.25
CA MET A 143 -11.25 -2.87 19.68
C MET A 143 -11.80 -2.74 18.26
N ARG A 144 -11.64 -3.77 17.45
CA ARG A 144 -12.09 -3.79 16.06
C ARG A 144 -13.60 -4.06 15.97
N LEU A 145 -14.14 -4.91 16.83
CA LEU A 145 -15.59 -5.15 16.96
C LEU A 145 -16.32 -3.85 17.27
N PHE A 146 -15.86 -3.07 18.24
CA PHE A 146 -16.44 -1.78 18.61
C PHE A 146 -16.33 -0.70 17.52
N ARG A 147 -15.43 -0.90 16.55
CA ARG A 147 -15.31 -0.03 15.38
C ARG A 147 -16.09 -0.54 14.15
N GLY A 148 -16.88 -1.62 14.30
CA GLY A 148 -17.64 -2.21 13.21
C GLY A 148 -16.80 -2.91 12.15
N ALA A 149 -15.72 -3.58 12.56
CA ALA A 149 -14.89 -4.33 11.62
C ALA A 149 -15.61 -5.58 11.09
N GLY A 150 -15.44 -5.87 9.81
CA GLY A 150 -15.85 -7.14 9.20
C GLY A 150 -14.86 -8.28 9.50
N THR A 151 -15.05 -9.41 8.82
CA THR A 151 -14.31 -10.67 9.02
C THR A 151 -12.80 -10.50 9.02
N LEU A 152 -12.23 -9.80 8.03
CA LEU A 152 -10.80 -9.48 7.97
C LEU A 152 -10.32 -8.69 9.20
N GLY A 153 -11.14 -7.78 9.71
CA GLY A 153 -10.79 -7.05 10.93
C GLY A 153 -10.84 -7.95 12.16
N LEU A 154 -11.89 -8.75 12.29
CA LEU A 154 -12.12 -9.64 13.43
C LEU A 154 -11.20 -10.87 13.46
N SER A 155 -10.55 -11.22 12.34
CA SER A 155 -9.46 -12.22 12.34
C SER A 155 -8.23 -11.79 13.16
N GLY A 156 -8.24 -10.57 13.70
CA GLY A 156 -7.28 -10.09 14.69
C GLY A 156 -5.89 -9.78 14.14
N ILE A 157 -4.87 -10.05 14.94
CA ILE A 157 -3.46 -9.87 14.60
C ILE A 157 -3.01 -11.10 13.79
N PRO A 158 -2.49 -10.95 12.58
CA PRO A 158 -1.99 -12.10 11.82
C PRO A 158 -0.73 -12.68 12.48
N ILE A 159 -0.65 -14.00 12.58
CA ILE A 159 0.51 -14.69 13.17
C ILE A 159 1.79 -14.45 12.36
N LYS A 160 1.66 -14.32 11.03
CA LYS A 160 2.73 -14.00 10.08
C LYS A 160 2.29 -12.93 9.09
N ARG A 161 3.15 -11.94 8.83
CA ARG A 161 2.92 -10.92 7.81
C ARG A 161 4.25 -10.45 7.22
N GLY A 162 4.56 -10.89 6.00
CA GLY A 162 5.88 -10.67 5.40
C GLY A 162 6.98 -11.27 6.29
N LYS A 163 7.96 -10.46 6.68
CA LYS A 163 9.02 -10.89 7.60
C LYS A 163 8.59 -10.92 9.07
N PHE A 164 7.49 -10.28 9.44
CA PHE A 164 7.02 -10.20 10.83
C PHE A 164 6.33 -11.49 11.26
N VAL A 165 6.81 -12.09 12.35
CA VAL A 165 6.28 -13.32 12.96
C VAL A 165 5.95 -13.10 14.44
N ARG A 166 5.02 -13.87 14.99
CA ARG A 166 4.53 -13.72 16.37
C ARG A 166 4.42 -15.08 17.06
N PRO A 167 5.56 -15.63 17.49
CA PRO A 167 5.61 -16.96 18.08
C PRO A 167 4.77 -17.13 19.35
N LEU A 168 4.52 -16.03 20.10
CA LEU A 168 3.73 -16.03 21.33
C LEU A 168 2.23 -15.76 21.13
N LEU A 169 1.74 -15.67 19.89
CA LEU A 169 0.34 -15.28 19.65
C LEU A 169 -0.69 -16.29 20.18
N GLU A 170 -0.29 -17.56 20.32
CA GLU A 170 -1.11 -18.64 20.88
C GLU A 170 -0.81 -18.88 22.40
N VAL A 171 -0.03 -18.00 23.03
CA VAL A 171 0.37 -18.08 24.44
C VAL A 171 -0.36 -17.03 25.26
N SER A 172 -0.87 -17.42 26.44
CA SER A 172 -1.50 -16.52 27.40
C SER A 172 -0.46 -15.75 28.22
N ARG A 173 -0.87 -14.59 28.75
CA ARG A 173 -0.02 -13.82 29.65
C ARG A 173 0.29 -14.55 30.95
N GLU A 174 -0.61 -15.39 31.41
CA GLU A 174 -0.44 -16.20 32.61
C GLU A 174 0.70 -17.22 32.44
N GLU A 175 0.73 -17.92 31.29
CA GLU A 175 1.81 -18.84 30.93
C GLU A 175 3.18 -18.12 30.85
N ILE A 176 3.21 -16.92 30.27
CA ILE A 176 4.42 -16.10 30.19
C ILE A 176 4.95 -15.73 31.56
N LEU A 177 4.09 -15.23 32.45
CA LEU A 177 4.52 -14.84 33.82
C LEU A 177 4.99 -16.04 34.62
N LYS A 178 4.34 -17.20 34.46
CA LYS A 178 4.79 -18.46 35.08
C LYS A 178 6.18 -18.85 34.58
N TYR A 179 6.43 -18.82 33.30
CA TYR A 179 7.73 -19.10 32.68
C TYR A 179 8.85 -18.17 33.19
N LEU A 180 8.58 -16.85 33.20
CA LEU A 180 9.55 -15.87 33.68
C LEU A 180 9.91 -16.09 35.19
N LYS A 181 8.91 -16.44 36.00
CA LYS A 181 9.13 -16.74 37.42
C LYS A 181 9.97 -18.02 37.60
N GLN A 182 9.66 -19.08 36.88
CA GLN A 182 10.40 -20.36 36.94
C GLN A 182 11.86 -20.19 36.53
N ASN A 183 12.13 -19.38 35.50
CA ASN A 183 13.49 -19.14 35.00
C ASN A 183 14.20 -17.95 35.68
N LYS A 184 13.60 -17.36 36.73
CA LYS A 184 14.16 -16.20 37.49
C LYS A 184 14.54 -15.03 36.56
N LEU A 185 13.73 -14.79 35.53
CA LEU A 185 13.96 -13.73 34.55
C LEU A 185 13.34 -12.42 35.01
N SER A 186 14.16 -11.38 35.09
CA SER A 186 13.71 -10.02 35.40
C SER A 186 13.11 -9.36 34.17
N TYR A 187 12.11 -8.52 34.38
CA TYR A 187 11.46 -7.70 33.33
C TYR A 187 11.02 -6.36 33.92
N ARG A 188 10.70 -5.41 33.03
CA ARG A 188 10.23 -4.06 33.39
C ARG A 188 8.70 -3.99 33.28
N ILE A 189 8.07 -3.35 34.25
CA ILE A 189 6.62 -3.08 34.21
C ILE A 189 6.41 -1.64 33.84
N ASP A 190 5.71 -1.41 32.71
CA ASP A 190 5.30 -0.07 32.31
C ASP A 190 4.05 0.37 33.06
N LYS A 191 4.21 1.24 34.07
CA LYS A 191 3.11 1.79 34.86
C LYS A 191 2.10 2.62 34.01
N SER A 192 2.50 3.14 32.85
CA SER A 192 1.59 3.87 31.96
C SER A 192 0.53 2.98 31.29
N ASN A 193 0.79 1.66 31.23
CA ASN A 193 -0.21 0.69 30.79
C ASN A 193 -1.42 0.57 31.72
N LEU A 194 -1.30 1.09 32.96
CA LEU A 194 -2.37 1.10 33.97
C LEU A 194 -3.29 2.34 33.82
N THR A 195 -2.90 3.35 33.06
CA THR A 195 -3.73 4.54 32.86
C THR A 195 -4.84 4.27 31.84
N ALA A 196 -6.09 4.54 32.22
CA ALA A 196 -7.28 4.27 31.38
C ALA A 196 -7.50 5.28 30.24
N GLN A 197 -6.46 6.05 29.85
CA GLN A 197 -6.58 7.10 28.83
C GLN A 197 -6.85 6.55 27.40
N PHE A 198 -6.31 5.37 27.07
CA PHE A 198 -6.48 4.76 25.76
C PHE A 198 -7.52 3.64 25.79
N LEU A 199 -8.27 3.48 24.71
CA LEU A 199 -9.28 2.41 24.58
C LEU A 199 -8.70 1.03 24.88
N ARG A 200 -7.49 0.74 24.39
CA ARG A 200 -6.80 -0.53 24.63
C ARG A 200 -6.56 -0.79 26.12
N ASN A 201 -6.11 0.24 26.83
CA ASN A 201 -5.87 0.13 28.27
C ASN A 201 -7.19 -0.08 29.05
N ARG A 202 -8.29 0.56 28.62
CA ARG A 202 -9.62 0.33 29.24
C ARG A 202 -10.12 -1.10 29.02
N ILE A 203 -9.91 -1.63 27.83
CA ILE A 203 -10.26 -3.04 27.52
C ILE A 203 -9.43 -3.98 28.38
N ARG A 204 -8.12 -3.78 28.46
CA ARG A 204 -7.20 -4.61 29.25
C ARG A 204 -7.47 -4.55 30.75
N ALA A 205 -7.66 -3.35 31.31
CA ALA A 205 -7.73 -3.14 32.75
C ALA A 205 -9.13 -3.30 33.34
N LYS A 206 -10.18 -3.10 32.52
CA LYS A 206 -11.58 -3.10 33.01
C LYS A 206 -12.44 -4.13 32.29
N LEU A 207 -12.51 -4.09 30.98
CA LEU A 207 -13.50 -4.89 30.24
C LEU A 207 -13.14 -6.38 30.21
N LEU A 208 -11.90 -6.75 29.88
CA LEU A 208 -11.50 -8.16 29.85
C LEU A 208 -11.59 -8.83 31.21
N PRO A 209 -11.15 -8.19 32.34
CA PRO A 209 -11.35 -8.76 33.68
C PRO A 209 -12.82 -8.91 34.03
N TRP A 210 -13.68 -7.93 33.68
CA TRP A 210 -15.12 -8.01 33.90
C TRP A 210 -15.75 -9.15 33.09
N LEU A 211 -15.46 -9.25 31.78
CA LEU A 211 -15.92 -10.34 30.94
C LEU A 211 -15.47 -11.71 31.43
N LYS A 212 -14.23 -11.82 31.93
CA LYS A 212 -13.69 -13.04 32.47
C LYS A 212 -14.43 -13.48 33.77
N LYS A 213 -14.78 -12.51 34.62
CA LYS A 213 -15.45 -12.78 35.88
C LYS A 213 -16.94 -13.02 35.74
N GLU A 214 -17.64 -12.19 34.98
CA GLU A 214 -19.12 -12.12 34.99
C GLU A 214 -19.76 -12.88 33.80
N ILE A 215 -19.01 -13.10 32.70
CA ILE A 215 -19.59 -13.67 31.48
C ILE A 215 -18.97 -15.04 31.15
N ASN A 216 -17.64 -15.10 31.00
CA ASN A 216 -16.95 -16.32 30.59
C ASN A 216 -15.50 -16.30 31.05
N PRO A 217 -15.09 -17.19 32.01
CA PRO A 217 -13.71 -17.29 32.47
C PRO A 217 -12.70 -17.53 31.33
N GLU A 218 -13.15 -18.18 30.24
CA GLU A 218 -12.34 -18.52 29.07
C GLU A 218 -12.54 -17.51 27.91
N ILE A 219 -12.95 -16.30 28.19
CA ILE A 219 -13.27 -15.31 27.12
C ILE A 219 -12.07 -15.03 26.20
N ILE A 220 -10.84 -15.03 26.75
CA ILE A 220 -9.63 -14.78 25.94
C ILE A 220 -9.42 -15.90 24.93
N SER A 221 -9.48 -17.16 25.37
CA SER A 221 -9.34 -18.33 24.49
C SER A 221 -10.47 -18.42 23.47
N THR A 222 -11.70 -18.07 23.89
CA THR A 222 -12.89 -18.02 23.03
C THR A 222 -12.73 -17.00 21.90
N LEU A 223 -12.31 -15.77 22.23
CA LEU A 223 -12.03 -14.73 21.23
C LEU A 223 -10.91 -15.14 20.25
N ASN A 224 -9.84 -15.77 20.77
CA ASN A 224 -8.76 -16.27 19.93
C ASN A 224 -9.23 -17.36 18.97
N ARG A 225 -10.03 -18.32 19.44
CA ARG A 225 -10.62 -19.35 18.58
C ARG A 225 -11.50 -18.76 17.48
N THR A 226 -12.36 -17.79 17.82
CA THR A 226 -13.15 -17.05 16.83
C THR A 226 -12.28 -16.38 15.79
N ALA A 227 -11.18 -15.71 16.21
CA ALA A 227 -10.24 -15.09 15.28
C ALA A 227 -9.56 -16.10 14.36
N THR A 228 -9.23 -17.29 14.86
CA THR A 228 -8.65 -18.38 14.04
C THR A 228 -9.60 -18.81 12.94
N ILE A 229 -10.86 -19.09 13.29
CA ILE A 229 -11.90 -19.48 12.31
C ILE A 229 -12.08 -18.38 11.25
N LEU A 230 -12.18 -17.11 11.67
CA LEU A 230 -12.31 -15.99 10.75
C LEU A 230 -11.07 -15.83 9.85
N ASN A 231 -9.87 -16.10 10.37
CA ASN A 231 -8.65 -16.06 9.58
C ASN A 231 -8.61 -17.16 8.50
N GLU A 232 -9.08 -18.34 8.79
CA GLU A 232 -9.20 -19.44 7.81
C GLU A 232 -10.18 -19.07 6.70
N ILE A 233 -11.35 -18.50 7.04
CA ILE A 233 -12.31 -17.97 6.08
C ILE A 233 -11.69 -16.89 5.20
N GLU A 234 -10.97 -15.93 5.78
CA GLU A 234 -10.30 -14.85 5.03
C GLU A 234 -9.20 -15.38 4.11
N GLN A 235 -8.43 -16.38 4.53
CA GLN A 235 -7.44 -17.03 3.67
C GLN A 235 -8.08 -17.69 2.46
N PHE A 236 -9.17 -18.40 2.68
CA PHE A 236 -9.96 -19.01 1.59
C PHE A 236 -10.47 -17.93 0.62
N LEU A 237 -11.14 -16.89 1.15
CA LEU A 237 -11.65 -15.77 0.34
C LEU A 237 -10.56 -15.06 -0.43
N ASP A 238 -9.37 -14.83 0.18
CA ASP A 238 -8.24 -14.19 -0.49
C ASP A 238 -7.69 -15.05 -1.63
N LYS A 239 -7.58 -16.37 -1.41
CA LYS A 239 -7.17 -17.35 -2.43
C LYS A 239 -8.12 -17.35 -3.62
N GLU A 240 -9.43 -17.44 -3.38
CA GLU A 240 -10.44 -17.46 -4.46
C GLU A 240 -10.52 -16.07 -5.15
N THR A 241 -10.44 -14.97 -4.39
CA THR A 241 -10.41 -13.63 -4.97
C THR A 241 -9.19 -13.42 -5.87
N LYS A 242 -8.05 -13.99 -5.51
CA LYS A 242 -6.84 -13.95 -6.37
C LYS A 242 -7.10 -14.65 -7.71
N LYS A 243 -7.71 -15.83 -7.72
CA LYS A 243 -8.06 -16.55 -8.96
C LYS A 243 -9.03 -15.72 -9.82
N ILE A 244 -10.04 -15.11 -9.18
CA ILE A 244 -10.99 -14.23 -9.86
C ILE A 244 -10.27 -13.01 -10.45
N PHE A 245 -9.36 -12.39 -9.69
CA PHE A 245 -8.58 -11.26 -10.16
C PHE A 245 -7.75 -11.61 -11.41
N GLU A 246 -7.06 -12.73 -11.41
CA GLU A 246 -6.26 -13.19 -12.55
C GLU A 246 -7.09 -13.41 -13.83
N LYS A 247 -8.37 -13.81 -13.68
CA LYS A 247 -9.30 -14.03 -14.80
C LYS A 247 -9.98 -12.74 -15.29
N LEU A 248 -10.23 -11.78 -14.42
CA LEU A 248 -11.08 -10.63 -14.71
C LEU A 248 -10.35 -9.30 -14.78
N ALA A 249 -9.14 -9.21 -14.25
CA ALA A 249 -8.44 -7.95 -14.10
C ALA A 249 -7.14 -7.90 -14.91
N GLN A 250 -6.85 -6.71 -15.44
CA GLN A 250 -5.59 -6.39 -16.10
C GLN A 250 -4.86 -5.33 -15.28
N THR A 251 -3.60 -5.57 -14.93
CA THR A 251 -2.75 -4.67 -14.16
C THR A 251 -1.89 -3.83 -15.09
N GLY A 252 -2.03 -2.50 -15.00
CA GLY A 252 -1.12 -1.53 -15.62
C GLY A 252 -0.30 -0.79 -14.57
N LYS A 253 0.61 0.08 -15.00
CA LYS A 253 1.59 0.77 -14.14
C LYS A 253 0.99 1.50 -12.92
N ASN A 254 -0.17 2.16 -13.07
CA ASN A 254 -0.85 2.91 -12.02
C ASN A 254 -2.37 2.69 -12.04
N LYS A 255 -2.83 1.58 -12.60
CA LYS A 255 -4.24 1.28 -12.78
C LYS A 255 -4.50 -0.22 -12.84
N ILE A 256 -5.71 -0.60 -12.45
CA ILE A 256 -6.27 -1.93 -12.62
C ILE A 256 -7.58 -1.78 -13.37
N LEU A 257 -7.73 -2.58 -14.43
CA LEU A 257 -8.96 -2.65 -15.23
C LEU A 257 -9.65 -3.97 -14.94
N ILE A 258 -10.87 -3.93 -14.45
CA ILE A 258 -11.68 -5.11 -14.15
C ILE A 258 -12.81 -5.20 -15.17
N ASN A 259 -12.98 -6.34 -15.83
CA ASN A 259 -14.07 -6.52 -16.81
C ASN A 259 -15.42 -6.28 -16.14
N ARG A 260 -16.18 -5.28 -16.63
CA ARG A 260 -17.44 -4.82 -16.02
C ARG A 260 -18.49 -5.91 -15.99
N GLN A 261 -18.74 -6.57 -17.12
CA GLN A 261 -19.81 -7.58 -17.25
C GLN A 261 -19.55 -8.76 -16.34
N LYS A 262 -18.32 -9.31 -16.36
CA LYS A 262 -17.93 -10.42 -15.48
C LYS A 262 -17.94 -10.02 -14.01
N PHE A 263 -17.56 -8.79 -13.67
CA PHE A 263 -17.64 -8.28 -12.30
C PHE A 263 -19.09 -8.20 -11.81
N SER A 264 -20.03 -7.71 -12.64
CA SER A 264 -21.44 -7.60 -12.26
C SER A 264 -22.09 -8.96 -11.95
N ASN A 265 -21.61 -10.04 -12.58
CA ASN A 265 -22.11 -11.39 -12.38
C ASN A 265 -21.51 -12.11 -11.16
N LEU A 266 -20.56 -11.50 -10.45
CA LEU A 266 -20.02 -12.08 -9.22
C LEU A 266 -21.02 -11.96 -8.07
N GLU A 267 -20.91 -12.84 -7.10
CA GLU A 267 -21.56 -12.68 -5.81
C GLU A 267 -20.98 -11.47 -5.05
N ASN A 268 -21.81 -10.81 -4.24
CA ASN A 268 -21.44 -9.58 -3.54
C ASN A 268 -20.18 -9.71 -2.68
N ILE A 269 -19.97 -10.88 -2.07
CA ILE A 269 -18.77 -11.15 -1.27
C ILE A 269 -17.51 -11.04 -2.13
N PHE A 270 -17.51 -11.61 -3.33
CA PHE A 270 -16.38 -11.56 -4.26
C PHE A 270 -16.22 -10.20 -4.92
N LYS A 271 -17.32 -9.47 -5.22
CA LYS A 271 -17.25 -8.07 -5.68
C LYS A 271 -16.48 -7.22 -4.66
N LYS A 272 -16.88 -7.26 -3.38
CA LYS A 272 -16.25 -6.51 -2.29
C LYS A 272 -14.78 -6.87 -2.12
N ASN A 273 -14.47 -8.16 -2.12
CA ASN A 273 -13.11 -8.64 -1.96
C ASN A 273 -12.23 -8.32 -3.18
N LEU A 274 -12.76 -8.40 -4.40
CA LEU A 274 -12.03 -8.05 -5.62
C LEU A 274 -11.64 -6.55 -5.65
N VAL A 275 -12.54 -5.66 -5.19
CA VAL A 275 -12.23 -4.23 -5.05
C VAL A 275 -11.11 -4.01 -4.01
N ARG A 276 -11.18 -4.67 -2.84
CA ARG A 276 -10.14 -4.59 -1.81
C ARG A 276 -8.80 -5.20 -2.25
N TYR A 277 -8.85 -6.33 -2.93
CA TYR A 277 -7.67 -7.00 -3.49
C TYR A 277 -6.97 -6.11 -4.53
N SER A 278 -7.75 -5.55 -5.45
CA SER A 278 -7.25 -4.61 -6.47
C SER A 278 -6.60 -3.38 -5.82
N TRP A 279 -7.22 -2.84 -4.78
CA TRP A 279 -6.64 -1.75 -4.00
C TRP A 279 -5.27 -2.14 -3.40
N ARG A 280 -5.19 -3.26 -2.70
CA ARG A 280 -3.92 -3.74 -2.10
C ARG A 280 -2.84 -3.95 -3.16
N LYS A 281 -3.20 -4.55 -4.29
CA LYS A 281 -2.27 -4.83 -5.40
C LYS A 281 -1.71 -3.53 -6.00
N LEU A 282 -2.54 -2.49 -6.08
CA LEU A 282 -2.17 -1.22 -6.71
C LEU A 282 -1.39 -0.29 -5.77
N THR A 283 -1.65 -0.33 -4.47
CA THR A 283 -1.12 0.64 -3.51
C THR A 283 -0.01 0.08 -2.64
N ALA A 284 0.10 -1.24 -2.51
CA ALA A 284 0.90 -1.94 -1.49
C ALA A 284 0.56 -1.48 -0.05
N GLU A 285 -0.60 -0.81 0.15
CA GLU A 285 -0.99 -0.31 1.46
C GLU A 285 -1.45 -1.44 2.39
N ILE A 286 -1.06 -1.30 3.66
CA ILE A 286 -1.37 -2.24 4.73
C ILE A 286 -2.86 -2.16 5.12
N TYR A 287 -3.43 -0.93 5.06
CA TYR A 287 -4.81 -0.69 5.47
C TYR A 287 -5.78 -0.86 4.30
N PRO A 288 -6.78 -1.73 4.42
CA PRO A 288 -7.78 -1.93 3.38
C PRO A 288 -8.63 -0.67 3.15
N LEU A 289 -9.37 -0.66 2.04
CA LEU A 289 -10.43 0.31 1.82
C LEU A 289 -11.50 0.16 2.91
N GLU A 290 -12.02 1.30 3.39
CA GLU A 290 -13.12 1.33 4.32
C GLU A 290 -14.41 0.79 3.69
N PHE A 291 -15.30 0.26 4.54
CA PHE A 291 -16.58 -0.30 4.10
C PHE A 291 -17.35 0.66 3.16
N LYS A 292 -17.54 1.92 3.58
CA LYS A 292 -18.24 2.95 2.78
C LYS A 292 -17.59 3.23 1.42
N GLN A 293 -16.27 3.08 1.30
CA GLN A 293 -15.59 3.28 0.02
C GLN A 293 -15.82 2.11 -0.93
N VAL A 294 -15.83 0.89 -0.40
CA VAL A 294 -16.14 -0.31 -1.18
C VAL A 294 -17.59 -0.26 -1.67
N GLU A 295 -18.56 0.04 -0.79
CA GLU A 295 -19.98 0.19 -1.17
C GLU A 295 -20.15 1.21 -2.28
N ARG A 296 -19.56 2.39 -2.19
CA ARG A 296 -19.62 3.40 -3.27
C ARG A 296 -19.07 2.89 -4.61
N VAL A 297 -18.09 1.99 -4.60
CA VAL A 297 -17.60 1.38 -5.85
C VAL A 297 -18.62 0.37 -6.40
N LEU A 298 -19.31 -0.38 -5.54
CA LEU A 298 -20.37 -1.28 -5.97
C LEU A 298 -21.55 -0.49 -6.55
N ASP A 299 -22.03 0.54 -5.85
CA ASP A 299 -23.09 1.45 -6.31
C ASP A 299 -22.75 2.08 -7.68
N LEU A 300 -21.47 2.45 -7.89
CA LEU A 300 -21.00 2.95 -9.17
C LEU A 300 -21.21 1.94 -10.31
N VAL A 301 -20.99 0.65 -10.04
CA VAL A 301 -21.18 -0.39 -11.05
C VAL A 301 -22.66 -0.71 -11.26
N GLU A 302 -23.45 -0.75 -10.20
CA GLU A 302 -24.90 -1.02 -10.23
C GLU A 302 -25.69 0.07 -10.94
N THR A 303 -25.40 1.35 -10.66
CA THR A 303 -26.02 2.48 -11.34
C THR A 303 -25.69 2.53 -12.83
N GLY A 304 -24.62 1.86 -13.24
CA GLY A 304 -24.26 1.63 -14.64
C GLY A 304 -23.87 2.88 -15.44
N GLN A 305 -23.76 4.06 -14.83
CA GLN A 305 -23.50 5.32 -15.56
C GLN A 305 -22.02 5.42 -15.97
N VAL A 306 -21.79 5.27 -17.28
CA VAL A 306 -20.46 5.40 -17.89
C VAL A 306 -19.89 6.81 -17.66
N GLY A 307 -18.62 6.86 -17.24
CA GLY A 307 -17.89 8.11 -16.96
C GLY A 307 -18.08 8.66 -15.55
N LYS A 308 -18.98 8.07 -14.73
CA LYS A 308 -19.03 8.38 -13.29
C LYS A 308 -17.77 7.89 -12.56
N ARG A 309 -17.43 8.63 -11.50
CA ARG A 309 -16.22 8.38 -10.67
C ARG A 309 -16.56 8.42 -9.20
N VAL A 310 -15.84 7.59 -8.44
CA VAL A 310 -15.82 7.60 -6.98
C VAL A 310 -14.41 7.89 -6.49
N ASN A 311 -14.28 8.83 -5.57
CA ASN A 311 -13.00 9.12 -4.91
C ASN A 311 -12.71 8.04 -3.87
N LEU A 312 -11.53 7.46 -3.94
CA LEU A 312 -10.94 6.59 -2.94
C LEU A 312 -9.87 7.38 -2.16
N LYS A 313 -9.29 6.79 -1.12
CA LYS A 313 -8.25 7.49 -0.35
C LYS A 313 -6.93 7.65 -1.13
N ASN A 314 -6.06 8.54 -0.66
CA ASN A 314 -4.69 8.75 -1.16
C ASN A 314 -4.58 9.12 -2.65
N GLY A 315 -5.58 9.83 -3.18
CA GLY A 315 -5.59 10.30 -4.56
C GLY A 315 -5.95 9.24 -5.60
N TYR A 316 -6.46 8.09 -5.16
CA TYR A 316 -6.99 7.07 -6.06
C TYR A 316 -8.47 7.29 -6.36
N TRP A 317 -8.91 6.76 -7.47
CA TRP A 317 -10.26 6.86 -7.97
C TRP A 317 -10.73 5.53 -8.56
N ALA A 318 -12.03 5.28 -8.51
CA ALA A 318 -12.69 4.27 -9.31
C ALA A 318 -13.55 4.94 -10.37
N GLU A 319 -13.49 4.49 -11.62
CA GLU A 319 -14.28 4.99 -12.77
C GLU A 319 -14.93 3.82 -13.48
N LEU A 320 -16.20 3.99 -13.85
CA LEU A 320 -16.90 3.04 -14.72
C LEU A 320 -16.84 3.51 -16.17
N ASN A 321 -16.32 2.65 -17.05
CA ASN A 321 -16.47 2.85 -18.49
C ASN A 321 -17.34 1.75 -19.12
N SER A 322 -17.51 1.75 -20.45
CA SER A 322 -18.36 0.78 -21.13
C SER A 322 -17.94 -0.68 -20.92
N LYS A 323 -16.64 -0.94 -20.79
CA LYS A 323 -16.06 -2.30 -20.73
C LYS A 323 -15.50 -2.67 -19.35
N HIS A 324 -15.06 -1.68 -18.56
CA HIS A 324 -14.29 -1.93 -17.33
C HIS A 324 -14.72 -1.04 -16.17
N LEU A 325 -14.61 -1.58 -14.96
CA LEU A 325 -14.39 -0.83 -13.74
C LEU A 325 -12.88 -0.59 -13.63
N VAL A 326 -12.46 0.68 -13.54
CA VAL A 326 -11.04 1.05 -13.50
C VAL A 326 -10.70 1.66 -12.15
N ILE A 327 -9.76 1.07 -11.43
CA ILE A 327 -9.17 1.66 -10.22
C ILE A 327 -7.81 2.23 -10.60
N PHE A 328 -7.57 3.51 -10.34
CA PHE A 328 -6.36 4.19 -10.80
C PHE A 328 -5.94 5.33 -9.86
N LYS A 329 -4.66 5.68 -9.90
CA LYS A 329 -4.13 6.86 -9.21
C LYS A 329 -4.31 8.08 -10.10
N LYS A 330 -5.03 9.09 -9.60
CA LYS A 330 -5.17 10.35 -10.31
C LYS A 330 -3.81 11.04 -10.43
N GLN A 331 -3.37 11.29 -11.64
CA GLN A 331 -2.15 12.07 -11.87
C GLN A 331 -2.49 13.56 -11.86
N LEU A 332 -2.16 14.25 -10.78
CA LEU A 332 -2.30 15.71 -10.66
C LEU A 332 -1.05 16.42 -11.19
N LYS A 333 -0.59 16.13 -12.39
CA LYS A 333 0.56 16.85 -12.93
C LYS A 333 0.11 17.90 -13.96
N LYS A 334 -0.12 19.12 -13.51
CA LYS A 334 -0.03 20.31 -14.35
C LYS A 334 1.46 20.52 -14.68
N TYR A 335 1.94 19.96 -15.78
CA TYR A 335 3.26 20.25 -16.29
C TYR A 335 3.13 21.02 -17.60
N LYS A 336 4.04 21.94 -17.82
CA LYS A 336 4.26 22.63 -19.07
C LYS A 336 5.76 22.64 -19.28
N ILE A 337 6.22 21.81 -20.19
CA ILE A 337 7.65 21.59 -20.44
C ILE A 337 7.98 22.22 -21.78
N PRO A 338 8.86 23.21 -21.82
CA PRO A 338 9.33 23.75 -23.07
C PRO A 338 10.13 22.68 -23.81
N VAL A 339 9.89 22.55 -25.11
CA VAL A 339 10.59 21.61 -25.99
C VAL A 339 11.26 22.34 -27.13
N LYS A 340 12.52 21.98 -27.38
CA LYS A 340 13.31 22.52 -28.52
C LYS A 340 13.39 21.43 -29.57
N PHE A 341 12.98 21.74 -30.79
CA PHE A 341 13.08 20.82 -31.94
C PHE A 341 14.17 21.27 -32.92
N PRO A 342 14.85 20.32 -33.59
CA PRO A 342 14.72 18.85 -33.49
C PRO A 342 15.28 18.30 -32.17
N GLY A 343 14.85 17.07 -31.78
CA GLY A 343 15.32 16.43 -30.54
C GLY A 343 14.49 15.22 -30.11
N GLU A 344 14.91 14.58 -29.03
CA GLU A 344 14.20 13.49 -28.37
C GLU A 344 13.83 13.89 -26.94
N PHE A 345 12.59 13.56 -26.53
CA PHE A 345 12.05 13.92 -25.22
C PHE A 345 11.43 12.70 -24.55
N LYS A 346 11.88 12.38 -23.34
CA LYS A 346 11.28 11.33 -22.52
C LYS A 346 10.41 11.97 -21.45
N LEU A 347 9.13 11.62 -21.41
CA LEU A 347 8.18 12.19 -20.48
C LEU A 347 7.14 11.15 -20.05
N ASN A 348 7.02 10.91 -18.74
CA ASN A 348 6.02 10.02 -18.13
C ASN A 348 5.95 8.60 -18.73
N GLY A 349 7.07 8.02 -19.15
CA GLY A 349 7.11 6.70 -19.79
C GLY A 349 6.73 6.72 -21.27
N HIS A 350 6.79 7.89 -21.92
CA HIS A 350 6.64 8.07 -23.35
C HIS A 350 7.89 8.69 -23.94
N ASN A 351 8.18 8.35 -25.19
CA ASN A 351 9.29 8.90 -25.94
C ASN A 351 8.75 9.64 -27.18
N LEU A 352 9.12 10.91 -27.31
CA LEU A 352 8.77 11.76 -28.44
C LEU A 352 10.04 12.11 -29.22
N LYS A 353 10.15 11.61 -30.45
CA LYS A 353 11.23 11.98 -31.41
C LYS A 353 10.70 12.99 -32.41
N ALA A 354 11.50 14.02 -32.67
CA ALA A 354 11.12 15.06 -33.58
C ALA A 354 12.27 15.45 -34.52
N ARG A 355 11.98 15.52 -35.82
CA ARG A 355 12.91 15.91 -36.87
C ARG A 355 12.29 16.98 -37.74
N ILE A 356 13.10 17.94 -38.19
CA ILE A 356 12.70 18.91 -39.21
C ILE A 356 13.20 18.38 -40.55
N ILE A 357 12.30 18.19 -41.52
CA ILE A 357 12.59 17.66 -42.84
C ILE A 357 12.04 18.62 -43.92
N GLU A 358 12.66 18.62 -45.07
CA GLU A 358 12.14 19.35 -46.22
C GLU A 358 10.94 18.62 -46.80
N ARG A 359 9.99 19.37 -47.34
CA ARG A 359 8.75 18.81 -47.88
C ARG A 359 8.95 17.78 -48.98
N ASN A 360 9.94 17.98 -49.87
CA ASN A 360 10.28 17.05 -50.96
C ASN A 360 10.82 15.67 -50.47
N LYS A 361 11.24 15.59 -49.20
CA LYS A 361 11.68 14.34 -48.55
C LYS A 361 10.59 13.61 -47.78
N LEU A 362 9.33 14.07 -47.87
CA LEU A 362 8.19 13.37 -47.28
C LEU A 362 7.79 12.17 -48.15
N PRO A 363 7.34 11.06 -47.54
CA PRO A 363 6.72 9.95 -48.29
C PRO A 363 5.49 10.45 -49.06
N GLU A 364 5.30 10.02 -50.32
CA GLU A 364 4.15 10.44 -51.15
C GLU A 364 2.80 10.16 -50.54
N LYS A 365 2.67 9.09 -49.76
CA LYS A 365 1.47 8.80 -48.95
C LYS A 365 1.73 9.11 -47.48
N ILE A 366 1.54 10.36 -47.06
CA ILE A 366 1.43 10.70 -45.66
C ILE A 366 0.15 10.05 -45.13
N ARG A 367 0.28 8.91 -44.44
CA ARG A 367 -0.83 8.29 -43.70
C ARG A 367 -1.19 9.19 -42.53
N THR A 368 -2.20 10.07 -42.74
CA THR A 368 -2.75 10.99 -41.72
C THR A 368 -3.38 10.27 -40.50
N LYS A 369 -3.37 8.95 -40.49
CA LYS A 369 -3.98 8.08 -39.46
C LYS A 369 -2.99 7.24 -38.66
N SER A 370 -1.71 7.54 -38.64
CA SER A 370 -0.84 6.88 -37.66
C SER A 370 -1.05 7.54 -36.29
N GLU A 371 -1.63 6.84 -35.35
CA GLU A 371 -1.83 7.33 -33.99
C GLU A 371 -0.52 7.79 -33.33
N ASN A 372 0.61 7.29 -33.79
CA ASN A 372 1.93 7.52 -33.24
C ASN A 372 2.80 8.51 -34.04
N GLN A 373 2.31 9.07 -35.13
CA GLN A 373 3.06 10.02 -35.97
C GLN A 373 2.25 11.27 -36.29
N ALA A 374 2.92 12.42 -36.32
CA ALA A 374 2.34 13.66 -36.76
C ALA A 374 3.30 14.45 -37.63
N TYR A 375 2.76 15.11 -38.64
CA TYR A 375 3.50 15.99 -39.55
C TYR A 375 2.86 17.37 -39.52
N LEU A 376 3.61 18.38 -39.09
CA LEU A 376 3.15 19.74 -38.91
C LEU A 376 3.94 20.71 -39.78
N ASP A 377 3.30 21.76 -40.26
CA ASP A 377 3.96 22.85 -40.92
C ASP A 377 4.87 23.60 -39.96
N TRP A 378 6.19 23.50 -40.14
CA TRP A 378 7.18 24.09 -39.24
C TRP A 378 7.09 25.62 -39.22
N GLU A 379 6.75 26.27 -40.32
CA GLU A 379 6.70 27.72 -40.46
C GLU A 379 5.50 28.32 -39.72
N LYS A 380 4.45 27.53 -39.49
CA LYS A 380 3.28 27.94 -38.70
C LYS A 380 3.49 27.80 -37.20
N LEU A 381 4.47 27.00 -36.78
CA LEU A 381 4.82 26.81 -35.36
C LEU A 381 5.64 28.01 -34.86
N LYS A 382 5.04 28.92 -34.11
CA LYS A 382 5.68 30.17 -33.66
C LYS A 382 5.89 30.17 -32.13
N GLY A 383 7.03 30.72 -31.72
CA GLY A 383 7.37 30.89 -30.30
C GLY A 383 7.76 29.58 -29.61
N THR A 384 7.73 29.57 -28.30
CA THR A 384 8.11 28.40 -27.49
C THR A 384 7.08 27.29 -27.66
N LEU A 385 7.53 26.12 -28.12
CA LEU A 385 6.73 24.90 -28.15
C LEU A 385 6.76 24.26 -26.77
N ASN A 386 5.60 23.77 -26.32
CA ASN A 386 5.48 23.13 -25.01
C ASN A 386 4.71 21.82 -25.11
N LEU A 387 5.16 20.84 -24.34
CA LEU A 387 4.38 19.65 -23.99
C LEU A 387 3.67 19.92 -22.68
N ARG A 388 2.34 19.71 -22.64
CA ARG A 388 1.55 19.84 -21.43
C ARG A 388 0.38 18.84 -21.38
N GLY A 389 -0.18 18.64 -20.22
CA GLY A 389 -1.45 17.93 -20.07
C GLY A 389 -2.66 18.75 -20.50
N TYR A 390 -3.80 18.09 -20.62
CA TYR A 390 -5.11 18.69 -20.86
C TYR A 390 -5.53 19.62 -19.72
N LEU A 391 -6.11 20.76 -20.07
CA LEU A 391 -6.72 21.71 -19.13
C LEU A 391 -8.20 21.90 -19.47
N PRO A 392 -9.08 22.07 -18.45
CA PRO A 392 -10.47 22.44 -18.68
C PRO A 392 -10.56 23.73 -19.52
N GLY A 393 -11.44 23.73 -20.51
CA GLY A 393 -11.62 24.86 -21.43
C GLY A 393 -10.74 24.84 -22.68
N ASP A 394 -9.80 23.89 -22.80
CA ASP A 394 -8.99 23.74 -24.02
C ASP A 394 -9.86 23.56 -25.27
N LYS A 395 -9.52 24.29 -26.33
CA LYS A 395 -10.16 24.23 -27.66
C LYS A 395 -9.08 24.07 -28.74
N PHE A 396 -9.43 23.39 -29.82
CA PHE A 396 -8.57 23.28 -30.99
C PHE A 396 -9.45 23.09 -32.22
N GLN A 397 -8.92 23.36 -33.42
CA GLN A 397 -9.56 23.07 -34.67
C GLN A 397 -9.10 21.70 -35.17
N PRO A 398 -9.93 20.63 -35.12
CA PRO A 398 -9.55 19.32 -35.65
C PRO A 398 -9.25 19.38 -37.15
N LEU A 399 -8.25 18.59 -37.58
CA LEU A 399 -7.91 18.51 -39.00
C LEU A 399 -9.14 18.20 -39.87
N GLY A 400 -9.39 19.05 -40.89
CA GLY A 400 -10.53 18.95 -41.83
C GLY A 400 -11.83 19.53 -41.31
N MET A 401 -11.88 20.19 -40.16
CA MET A 401 -13.08 20.86 -39.65
C MET A 401 -12.98 22.38 -39.81
N LYS A 402 -14.14 23.00 -40.14
CA LYS A 402 -14.30 24.46 -40.08
C LYS A 402 -14.71 24.86 -38.67
N GLY A 403 -13.80 25.48 -37.90
CA GLY A 403 -14.08 25.98 -36.55
C GLY A 403 -13.45 25.21 -35.41
N ASN A 404 -13.54 25.79 -34.22
CA ASN A 404 -12.96 25.24 -33.01
C ASN A 404 -13.92 24.32 -32.26
N GLN A 405 -13.41 23.20 -31.79
CA GLN A 405 -14.11 22.25 -30.93
C GLN A 405 -13.49 22.27 -29.52
N LYS A 406 -14.32 22.15 -28.48
CA LYS A 406 -13.81 21.90 -27.12
C LYS A 406 -13.11 20.55 -27.10
N LEU A 407 -11.93 20.49 -26.45
CA LEU A 407 -11.18 19.25 -26.34
C LEU A 407 -11.91 18.17 -25.52
N SER A 408 -12.74 18.59 -24.54
CA SER A 408 -13.66 17.72 -23.83
C SER A 408 -14.59 16.94 -24.75
N ASP A 409 -15.17 17.66 -25.74
CA ASP A 409 -16.16 17.09 -26.69
C ASP A 409 -15.48 16.18 -27.72
N PHE A 410 -14.27 16.58 -28.15
CA PHE A 410 -13.42 15.71 -28.98
C PHE A 410 -13.14 14.38 -28.29
N PHE A 411 -12.78 14.39 -26.98
CA PHE A 411 -12.54 13.17 -26.23
C PHE A 411 -13.79 12.29 -26.10
N VAL A 412 -14.97 12.89 -25.94
CA VAL A 412 -16.23 12.15 -25.89
C VAL A 412 -16.51 11.49 -27.24
N ASN A 413 -16.43 12.24 -28.32
CA ASN A 413 -16.70 11.78 -29.68
C ASN A 413 -15.71 10.69 -30.13
N SER A 414 -14.44 10.82 -29.70
CA SER A 414 -13.40 9.80 -29.92
C SER A 414 -13.48 8.62 -28.95
N LYS A 415 -14.51 8.55 -28.08
CA LYS A 415 -14.72 7.49 -27.09
C LYS A 415 -13.52 7.28 -26.15
N ILE A 416 -12.76 8.36 -25.88
CA ILE A 416 -11.59 8.30 -24.99
C ILE A 416 -12.09 8.29 -23.53
N PRO A 417 -11.83 7.22 -22.76
CA PRO A 417 -12.24 7.13 -21.37
C PRO A 417 -11.67 8.28 -20.52
N ARG A 418 -12.45 8.76 -19.57
CA ARG A 418 -12.10 9.94 -18.78
C ARG A 418 -10.77 9.78 -18.01
N TYR A 419 -10.48 8.58 -17.49
CA TYR A 419 -9.22 8.30 -16.79
C TYR A 419 -7.98 8.43 -17.72
N LYS A 420 -8.12 8.14 -19.03
CA LYS A 420 -7.02 8.30 -20.00
C LYS A 420 -6.79 9.75 -20.41
N ARG A 421 -7.81 10.63 -20.32
CA ARG A 421 -7.70 12.03 -20.77
C ARG A 421 -6.64 12.81 -20.02
N GLU A 422 -6.41 12.47 -18.75
CA GLU A 422 -5.39 13.10 -17.90
C GLU A 422 -3.96 12.64 -18.24
N GLU A 423 -3.79 11.54 -18.96
CA GLU A 423 -2.51 11.02 -19.45
C GLU A 423 -2.13 11.61 -20.81
N ILE A 424 -3.09 12.17 -21.57
CA ILE A 424 -2.87 12.68 -22.92
C ILE A 424 -2.01 13.94 -22.91
N LEU A 425 -0.96 13.90 -23.73
CA LEU A 425 -0.06 15.02 -23.95
C LEU A 425 -0.58 15.89 -25.07
N LEU A 426 -0.42 17.20 -24.92
CA LEU A 426 -0.70 18.20 -25.94
C LEU A 426 0.60 18.88 -26.34
N LEU A 427 0.92 18.90 -27.62
CA LEU A 427 1.94 19.78 -28.16
C LEU A 427 1.29 21.12 -28.48
N THR A 428 1.82 22.20 -27.89
CA THR A 428 1.27 23.54 -28.07
C THR A 428 2.32 24.49 -28.62
N SER A 429 1.89 25.38 -29.54
CA SER A 429 2.63 26.51 -30.04
C SER A 429 1.99 27.78 -29.48
N LYS A 430 2.73 28.58 -28.69
CA LYS A 430 2.18 29.66 -27.87
C LYS A 430 1.03 29.14 -26.98
N LYS A 431 -0.22 29.54 -27.26
CA LYS A 431 -1.43 29.11 -26.53
C LYS A 431 -2.29 28.11 -27.34
N LYS A 432 -1.94 27.84 -28.60
CA LYS A 432 -2.73 26.98 -29.51
C LYS A 432 -2.24 25.55 -29.45
N ILE A 433 -3.17 24.59 -29.50
CA ILE A 433 -2.87 23.15 -29.56
C ILE A 433 -2.52 22.81 -31.02
N ALA A 434 -1.31 22.32 -31.24
CA ALA A 434 -0.84 21.89 -32.54
C ALA A 434 -1.10 20.39 -32.79
N TRP A 435 -0.95 19.57 -31.72
CA TRP A 435 -1.18 18.15 -31.80
C TRP A 435 -1.68 17.59 -30.46
N ILE A 436 -2.74 16.81 -30.51
CA ILE A 436 -3.14 15.92 -29.42
C ILE A 436 -2.35 14.64 -29.63
N VAL A 437 -1.30 14.44 -28.82
CA VAL A 437 -0.31 13.37 -29.03
C VAL A 437 -1.00 12.01 -29.06
N GLY A 438 -0.69 11.21 -30.07
CA GLY A 438 -1.31 9.92 -30.28
C GLY A 438 -2.75 9.95 -30.78
N GLN A 439 -3.27 11.13 -31.21
CA GLN A 439 -4.68 11.27 -31.64
C GLN A 439 -4.79 12.08 -32.93
N ARG A 440 -4.80 13.39 -32.87
CA ARG A 440 -5.12 14.25 -34.02
C ARG A 440 -4.36 15.56 -34.00
N ILE A 441 -3.91 16.01 -35.17
CA ILE A 441 -3.32 17.33 -35.36
C ILE A 441 -4.42 18.41 -35.50
N SER A 442 -4.05 19.65 -35.20
CA SER A 442 -4.89 20.80 -35.49
C SER A 442 -4.79 21.20 -36.96
N ASP A 443 -5.91 21.61 -37.56
CA ASP A 443 -6.01 22.07 -38.96
C ASP A 443 -5.14 23.32 -39.21
N GLU A 444 -4.99 24.18 -38.21
CA GLU A 444 -4.15 25.37 -38.30
C GLU A 444 -2.70 25.07 -38.67
N PHE A 445 -2.18 23.93 -38.22
CA PHE A 445 -0.78 23.52 -38.38
C PHE A 445 -0.58 22.42 -39.45
N LYS A 446 -1.60 22.15 -40.24
CA LYS A 446 -1.51 21.16 -41.32
C LYS A 446 -0.51 21.58 -42.41
N ILE A 447 0.08 20.63 -43.06
CA ILE A 447 0.90 20.80 -44.24
C ILE A 447 0.00 21.26 -45.41
N THR A 448 0.48 22.23 -46.16
CA THR A 448 -0.17 22.76 -47.36
C THR A 448 0.81 22.77 -48.53
N ASN A 449 0.33 23.11 -49.75
CA ASN A 449 1.22 23.23 -50.92
C ASN A 449 2.30 24.33 -50.78
N LYS A 450 2.10 25.28 -49.84
CA LYS A 450 3.03 26.38 -49.56
C LYS A 450 4.07 26.01 -48.47
N THR A 451 3.94 24.86 -47.80
CA THR A 451 4.85 24.43 -46.72
C THR A 451 6.21 24.04 -47.32
N LYS A 452 7.29 24.62 -46.82
CA LYS A 452 8.67 24.28 -47.22
C LYS A 452 9.32 23.29 -46.25
N LYS A 453 9.17 23.49 -44.97
CA LYS A 453 9.73 22.65 -43.91
C LYS A 453 8.64 22.00 -43.05
N VAL A 454 8.83 20.76 -42.67
CA VAL A 454 7.88 19.96 -41.91
C VAL A 454 8.49 19.44 -40.62
N LEU A 455 7.80 19.62 -39.52
CA LEU A 455 8.11 18.94 -38.26
C LEU A 455 7.49 17.54 -38.28
N ALA A 456 8.34 16.53 -38.40
CA ALA A 456 7.95 15.13 -38.30
C ALA A 456 8.12 14.66 -36.86
N LEU A 457 7.03 14.18 -36.26
CA LEU A 457 6.93 13.76 -34.88
C LEU A 457 6.61 12.26 -34.82
N GLN A 458 7.34 11.54 -33.98
CA GLN A 458 7.07 10.13 -33.70
C GLN A 458 6.96 9.94 -32.18
N PHE A 459 5.86 9.34 -31.77
CA PHE A 459 5.53 9.05 -30.39
C PHE A 459 5.57 7.55 -30.16
N SER A 460 6.17 7.10 -29.04
CA SER A 460 6.19 5.71 -28.63
C SER A 460 6.09 5.61 -27.13
N ASP A 461 5.46 4.54 -26.64
CA ASP A 461 5.56 4.20 -25.24
C ASP A 461 6.99 3.74 -24.94
N ALA A 462 7.61 4.25 -23.90
CA ALA A 462 8.85 3.70 -23.37
C ALA A 462 8.46 2.42 -22.64
N GLY A 463 8.93 1.29 -23.12
CA GLY A 463 8.72 -0.04 -22.58
C GLY A 463 9.02 -0.17 -21.08
#